data_3b1644d9d6d0580deaaacba10f901178
#
_entry.id   3b1644d9d6d0580deaaacba10f901178
#
_cell.length_a   1.000
_cell.length_b   1.000
_cell.length_c   1.000
_cell.angle_alpha   90.00
_cell.angle_beta   90.00
_cell.angle_gamma   90.00
#
_symmetry.space_group_name_H-M   'P 1'
#
loop_
_entity.id
_entity.type
_entity.pdbx_description
1 polymer ?
#
loop_
_entity_poly.entity_id
_entity_poly.type
_entity_poly.pdbx_seq_one_letter_code
_entity_poly.pdbx_strand_id
1 'polypeptide(L)'
;SSLFKTFKALHKKYDYPIIFPIHPRTKDKIKKLKLSFDRSIKIIEPLKYLEFLKLMKDSKLILSDSGGLQEEASILGVPCITLRTTTERQITVIRKVNIIAGYNHGKILRAVKKFHNKKIKKIKDFGNGDVTNKIYKIMTSLK
;
A
#
# COMPACT_ATOMS: atom_id res chain seq x y z
N SER A 1 -17.79 3.20 9.66
CA SER A 1 -16.76 4.20 9.33
C SER A 1 -16.79 4.49 7.84
N SER A 2 -16.45 5.72 7.46
CA SER A 2 -16.42 6.19 6.05
C SER A 2 -15.55 5.30 5.15
N LEU A 3 -14.46 4.77 5.68
CA LEU A 3 -13.51 3.93 4.93
C LEU A 3 -14.15 2.60 4.49
N PHE A 4 -14.94 1.95 5.35
CA PHE A 4 -15.62 0.69 4.98
C PHE A 4 -16.69 0.89 3.92
N LYS A 5 -17.42 2.03 3.96
CA LYS A 5 -18.33 2.40 2.87
C LYS A 5 -17.58 2.54 1.54
N THR A 6 -16.35 3.10 1.60
CA THR A 6 -15.47 3.23 0.43
C THR A 6 -15.08 1.87 -0.13
N PHE A 7 -14.66 0.94 0.73
CA PHE A 7 -14.26 -0.40 0.30
C PHE A 7 -15.42 -1.18 -0.32
N LYS A 8 -16.60 -1.12 0.29
CA LYS A 8 -17.81 -1.72 -0.28
C LYS A 8 -18.15 -1.14 -1.67
N ALA A 9 -18.05 0.17 -1.83
CA ALA A 9 -18.29 0.83 -3.12
C ALA A 9 -17.25 0.42 -4.18
N LEU A 10 -15.97 0.27 -3.80
CA LEU A 10 -14.91 -0.20 -4.69
C LEU A 10 -15.15 -1.65 -5.14
N HIS A 11 -15.45 -2.54 -4.21
CA HIS A 11 -15.77 -3.93 -4.54
C HIS A 11 -16.96 -4.01 -5.49
N LYS A 12 -18.07 -3.33 -5.17
CA LYS A 12 -19.26 -3.32 -6.03
C LYS A 12 -18.97 -2.81 -7.45
N LYS A 13 -18.05 -1.85 -7.57
CA LYS A 13 -17.75 -1.21 -8.87
C LYS A 13 -16.76 -2.00 -9.72
N TYR A 14 -15.76 -2.63 -9.12
CA TYR A 14 -14.63 -3.23 -9.84
C TYR A 14 -14.57 -4.74 -9.71
N ASP A 15 -15.42 -5.33 -8.87
CA ASP A 15 -15.49 -6.78 -8.58
C ASP A 15 -14.15 -7.39 -8.12
N TYR A 16 -13.30 -6.57 -7.50
CA TYR A 16 -12.05 -7.06 -6.94
C TYR A 16 -12.22 -7.42 -5.46
N PRO A 17 -11.66 -8.55 -5.01
CA PRO A 17 -11.60 -8.85 -3.59
C PRO A 17 -10.70 -7.84 -2.89
N ILE A 18 -11.15 -7.34 -1.74
CA ILE A 18 -10.33 -6.50 -0.88
C ILE A 18 -9.73 -7.40 0.19
N ILE A 19 -8.43 -7.59 0.15
CA ILE A 19 -7.70 -8.40 1.13
C ILE A 19 -7.11 -7.47 2.18
N PHE A 20 -7.40 -7.75 3.44
CA PHE A 20 -6.95 -6.93 4.56
C PHE A 20 -6.18 -7.78 5.57
N PRO A 21 -4.84 -7.90 5.43
CA PRO A 21 -3.99 -8.46 6.48
C PRO A 21 -4.09 -7.56 7.71
N ILE A 22 -4.64 -8.10 8.81
CA ILE A 22 -4.98 -7.27 9.95
C ILE A 22 -3.94 -7.41 11.08
N HIS A 23 -3.40 -6.28 11.53
CA HIS A 23 -2.55 -6.28 12.71
C HIS A 23 -3.37 -6.62 13.97
N PRO A 24 -2.86 -7.42 14.93
CA PRO A 24 -3.58 -7.80 16.15
C PRO A 24 -4.23 -6.63 16.89
N ARG A 25 -3.50 -5.53 17.07
CA ARG A 25 -4.04 -4.30 17.69
C ARG A 25 -5.25 -3.72 16.97
N THR A 26 -5.27 -3.82 15.65
CA THR A 26 -6.41 -3.35 14.83
C THR A 26 -7.59 -4.30 14.96
N LYS A 27 -7.33 -5.61 15.02
CA LYS A 27 -8.34 -6.65 15.25
C LYS A 27 -9.07 -6.42 16.58
N ASP A 28 -8.34 -6.12 17.63
CA ASP A 28 -8.91 -5.83 18.96
C ASP A 28 -9.75 -4.54 18.97
N LYS A 29 -9.28 -3.48 18.30
CA LYS A 29 -10.06 -2.24 18.16
C LYS A 29 -11.37 -2.47 17.41
N ILE A 30 -11.35 -3.26 16.34
CA ILE A 30 -12.53 -3.60 15.56
C ILE A 30 -13.54 -4.36 16.41
N LYS A 31 -13.09 -5.35 17.20
CA LYS A 31 -13.94 -6.08 18.13
C LYS A 31 -14.58 -5.16 19.17
N LYS A 32 -13.78 -4.30 19.81
CA LYS A 32 -14.24 -3.33 20.82
C LYS A 32 -15.29 -2.35 20.24
N LEU A 33 -15.11 -1.91 19.02
CA LEU A 33 -16.02 -1.00 18.33
C LEU A 33 -17.21 -1.71 17.67
N LYS A 34 -17.33 -3.04 17.81
CA LYS A 34 -18.39 -3.88 17.20
C LYS A 34 -18.57 -3.60 15.69
N LEU A 35 -17.45 -3.33 14.99
CA LEU A 35 -17.49 -3.09 13.57
C LEU A 35 -17.63 -4.40 12.83
N SER A 36 -18.67 -4.52 12.00
CA SER A 36 -18.86 -5.65 11.10
C SER A 36 -18.27 -5.33 9.72
N PHE A 37 -17.66 -6.33 9.11
CA PHE A 37 -17.18 -6.25 7.75
C PHE A 37 -18.17 -6.90 6.80
N ASP A 38 -18.36 -6.28 5.67
CA ASP A 38 -19.08 -6.88 4.56
C ASP A 38 -18.23 -8.02 3.96
N ARG A 39 -18.86 -9.00 3.37
CA ARG A 39 -18.19 -10.13 2.68
C ARG A 39 -17.23 -9.69 1.57
N SER A 40 -17.34 -8.44 1.11
CA SER A 40 -16.43 -7.82 0.16
C SER A 40 -15.00 -7.64 0.68
N ILE A 41 -14.78 -7.69 2.01
CA ILE A 41 -13.49 -7.53 2.64
C ILE A 41 -13.06 -8.85 3.27
N LYS A 42 -12.04 -9.48 2.69
CA LYS A 42 -11.43 -10.69 3.22
C LYS A 42 -10.35 -10.31 4.24
N ILE A 43 -10.68 -10.44 5.51
CA ILE A 43 -9.73 -10.25 6.59
C ILE A 43 -8.89 -11.53 6.70
N ILE A 44 -7.58 -11.36 6.76
CA ILE A 44 -6.63 -12.45 6.96
C ILE A 44 -5.68 -12.11 8.12
N GLU A 45 -5.10 -13.12 8.72
CA GLU A 45 -4.05 -12.94 9.72
C GLU A 45 -2.80 -12.28 9.09
N PRO A 46 -1.92 -11.68 9.91
CA PRO A 46 -0.68 -11.12 9.42
C PRO A 46 0.15 -12.17 8.67
N LEU A 47 0.65 -11.79 7.50
CA LEU A 47 1.50 -12.64 6.68
C LEU A 47 2.97 -12.45 7.05
N LYS A 48 3.78 -13.47 6.79
CA LYS A 48 5.25 -13.33 6.80
C LYS A 48 5.68 -12.38 5.68
N TYR A 49 6.83 -11.76 5.83
CA TYR A 49 7.28 -10.69 4.92
C TYR A 49 7.26 -11.08 3.42
N LEU A 50 7.81 -12.23 3.07
CA LEU A 50 7.83 -12.68 1.67
C LEU A 50 6.45 -13.00 1.11
N GLU A 51 5.57 -13.58 1.93
CA GLU A 51 4.17 -13.84 1.56
C GLU A 51 3.42 -12.52 1.32
N PHE A 52 3.69 -11.52 2.18
CA PHE A 52 3.10 -10.21 2.05
C PHE A 52 3.59 -9.48 0.79
N LEU A 53 4.89 -9.54 0.49
CA LEU A 53 5.45 -9.00 -0.76
C LEU A 53 4.83 -9.66 -2.00
N LYS A 54 4.61 -10.98 -1.95
CA LYS A 54 3.91 -11.70 -3.03
C LYS A 54 2.49 -11.19 -3.20
N LEU A 55 1.74 -11.07 -2.09
CA LEU A 55 0.38 -10.51 -2.11
C LEU A 55 0.37 -9.11 -2.70
N MET A 56 1.31 -8.25 -2.32
CA MET A 56 1.46 -6.90 -2.87
C MET A 56 1.73 -6.94 -4.38
N LYS A 57 2.67 -7.77 -4.82
CA LYS A 57 3.05 -7.91 -6.24
C LYS A 57 1.88 -8.34 -7.12
N ASP A 58 1.02 -9.22 -6.60
CA ASP A 58 -0.13 -9.77 -7.31
C ASP A 58 -1.37 -8.85 -7.20
N SER A 59 -1.28 -7.77 -6.42
CA SER A 59 -2.38 -6.82 -6.23
C SER A 59 -2.54 -5.87 -7.42
N LYS A 60 -3.77 -5.50 -7.73
CA LYS A 60 -4.07 -4.45 -8.73
C LYS A 60 -3.69 -3.06 -8.25
N LEU A 61 -3.84 -2.81 -6.95
CA LEU A 61 -3.44 -1.59 -6.27
C LEU A 61 -3.39 -1.81 -4.75
N ILE A 62 -2.70 -0.93 -4.06
CA ILE A 62 -2.53 -0.97 -2.61
C ILE A 62 -3.12 0.29 -1.99
N LEU A 63 -3.87 0.12 -0.90
CA LEU A 63 -4.37 1.20 -0.06
C LEU A 63 -3.64 1.10 1.29
N SER A 64 -2.82 2.07 1.65
CA SER A 64 -2.02 2.00 2.88
C SER A 64 -1.71 3.38 3.46
N ASP A 65 -1.49 3.43 4.76
CA ASP A 65 -0.95 4.57 5.49
C ASP A 65 0.55 4.39 5.87
N SER A 66 1.13 3.25 5.53
CA SER A 66 2.53 2.91 5.81
C SER A 66 3.50 3.52 4.80
N GLY A 67 4.53 4.22 5.27
CA GLY A 67 5.63 4.73 4.42
C GLY A 67 6.42 3.62 3.75
N GLY A 68 6.75 2.54 4.46
CA GLY A 68 7.46 1.38 3.88
C GLY A 68 6.69 0.72 2.74
N LEU A 69 5.37 0.55 2.90
CA LEU A 69 4.55 -0.02 1.84
C LEU A 69 4.49 0.86 0.58
N GLN A 70 4.61 2.17 0.71
CA GLN A 70 4.70 3.08 -0.44
C GLN A 70 5.98 2.83 -1.25
N GLU A 71 7.11 2.61 -0.56
CA GLU A 71 8.40 2.27 -1.20
C GLU A 71 8.32 0.91 -1.88
N GLU A 72 7.91 -0.12 -1.15
CA GLU A 72 7.82 -1.49 -1.65
C GLU A 72 6.86 -1.59 -2.85
N ALA A 73 5.68 -0.96 -2.78
CA ALA A 73 4.74 -0.90 -3.89
C ALA A 73 5.36 -0.29 -5.15
N SER A 74 6.13 0.80 -4.97
CA SER A 74 6.78 1.50 -6.08
C SER A 74 7.89 0.67 -6.73
N ILE A 75 8.67 -0.06 -5.93
CA ILE A 75 9.70 -0.99 -6.40
C ILE A 75 9.05 -2.19 -7.14
N LEU A 76 7.94 -2.69 -6.63
CA LEU A 76 7.19 -3.79 -7.26
C LEU A 76 6.45 -3.36 -8.53
N GLY A 77 6.24 -2.05 -8.74
CA GLY A 77 5.47 -1.53 -9.86
C GLY A 77 3.95 -1.65 -9.64
N VAL A 78 3.50 -1.64 -8.39
CA VAL A 78 2.09 -1.70 -8.00
C VAL A 78 1.62 -0.30 -7.60
N PRO A 79 0.49 0.21 -8.14
CA PRO A 79 -0.04 1.51 -7.75
C PRO A 79 -0.35 1.56 -6.26
N CYS A 80 0.02 2.66 -5.60
CA CYS A 80 -0.30 2.90 -4.19
C CYS A 80 -1.22 4.10 -4.03
N ILE A 81 -2.16 4.01 -3.10
CA ILE A 81 -2.99 5.14 -2.66
C ILE A 81 -2.76 5.32 -1.16
N THR A 82 -2.19 6.46 -0.81
CA THR A 82 -1.83 6.77 0.57
C THR A 82 -3.05 7.30 1.33
N LEU A 83 -3.43 6.59 2.38
CA LEU A 83 -4.52 6.93 3.31
C LEU A 83 -4.03 7.86 4.42
N ARG A 84 -3.27 8.89 4.06
CA ARG A 84 -2.79 9.97 4.94
C ARG A 84 -2.94 11.30 4.22
N THR A 85 -2.86 12.40 4.94
CA THR A 85 -2.92 13.76 4.37
C THR A 85 -1.58 14.20 3.78
N THR A 86 -0.48 13.59 4.23
CA THR A 86 0.90 13.85 3.79
C THR A 86 1.69 12.54 3.70
N THR A 87 2.84 12.60 3.07
CA THR A 87 3.81 11.48 3.06
C THR A 87 5.24 12.00 3.08
N GLU A 88 6.11 11.27 3.76
CA GLU A 88 7.57 11.45 3.71
C GLU A 88 8.18 10.87 2.42
N ARG A 89 7.43 10.07 1.69
CA ARG A 89 7.86 9.40 0.45
C ARG A 89 7.43 10.20 -0.78
N GLN A 90 7.78 11.49 -0.81
CA GLN A 90 7.42 12.44 -1.87
C GLN A 90 7.80 11.93 -3.26
N ILE A 91 8.91 11.23 -3.40
CA ILE A 91 9.37 10.69 -4.67
C ILE A 91 8.34 9.78 -5.32
N THR A 92 7.57 9.00 -4.54
CA THR A 92 6.53 8.12 -5.06
C THR A 92 5.37 8.90 -5.70
N VAL A 93 5.08 10.09 -5.17
CA VAL A 93 4.05 10.99 -5.71
C VAL A 93 4.57 11.70 -6.97
N ILE A 94 5.81 12.21 -6.93
CA ILE A 94 6.47 12.87 -8.06
C ILE A 94 6.56 11.91 -9.26
N ARG A 95 6.92 10.66 -9.02
CA ARG A 95 6.95 9.59 -10.05
C ARG A 95 5.56 9.09 -10.47
N LYS A 96 4.49 9.64 -9.89
CA LYS A 96 3.09 9.29 -10.21
C LYS A 96 2.75 7.80 -10.02
N VAL A 97 3.44 7.14 -9.07
CA VAL A 97 3.17 5.75 -8.67
C VAL A 97 2.33 5.68 -7.39
N ASN A 98 2.16 6.82 -6.71
CA ASN A 98 1.38 6.98 -5.49
C ASN A 98 0.48 8.22 -5.59
N ILE A 99 -0.70 8.14 -4.96
CA ILE A 99 -1.64 9.26 -4.83
C ILE A 99 -2.03 9.41 -3.36
N ILE A 100 -1.87 10.62 -2.82
CA ILE A 100 -2.32 10.93 -1.46
C ILE A 100 -3.82 11.24 -1.51
N ALA A 101 -4.63 10.40 -0.86
CA ALA A 101 -6.08 10.54 -0.83
C ALA A 101 -6.64 10.84 0.56
N GLY A 102 -5.85 10.61 1.61
CA GLY A 102 -6.34 10.67 2.98
C GLY A 102 -7.47 9.66 3.21
N TYR A 103 -8.38 10.00 4.12
CA TYR A 103 -9.54 9.16 4.44
C TYR A 103 -10.82 9.62 3.73
N ASN A 104 -10.70 10.51 2.75
CA ASN A 104 -11.84 11.06 2.05
C ASN A 104 -12.36 10.09 0.99
N HIS A 105 -13.62 9.67 1.13
CA HIS A 105 -14.28 8.73 0.23
C HIS A 105 -14.13 9.09 -1.25
N GLY A 106 -14.48 10.33 -1.61
CA GLY A 106 -14.44 10.78 -3.01
C GLY A 106 -13.02 10.86 -3.58
N LYS A 107 -12.02 11.27 -2.76
CA LYS A 107 -10.62 11.27 -3.20
C LYS A 107 -10.10 9.86 -3.44
N ILE A 108 -10.44 8.89 -2.58
CA ILE A 108 -10.05 7.48 -2.75
C ILE A 108 -10.66 6.92 -4.03
N LEU A 109 -11.97 7.12 -4.26
CA LEU A 109 -12.64 6.64 -5.48
C LEU A 109 -12.01 7.23 -6.76
N ARG A 110 -11.68 8.52 -6.76
CA ARG A 110 -11.00 9.17 -7.89
C ARG A 110 -9.59 8.60 -8.11
N ALA A 111 -8.83 8.37 -7.04
CA ALA A 111 -7.49 7.81 -7.11
C ALA A 111 -7.52 6.37 -7.65
N VAL A 112 -8.46 5.54 -7.18
CA VAL A 112 -8.65 4.18 -7.70
C VAL A 112 -9.02 4.22 -9.18
N LYS A 113 -9.97 5.07 -9.60
CA LYS A 113 -10.33 5.23 -11.03
C LYS A 113 -9.11 5.62 -11.87
N LYS A 114 -8.22 6.48 -11.36
CA LYS A 114 -7.00 6.91 -12.08
C LYS A 114 -5.98 5.79 -12.24
N PHE A 115 -5.90 4.87 -11.28
CA PHE A 115 -4.98 3.74 -11.32
C PHE A 115 -5.60 2.45 -11.87
N HIS A 116 -6.93 2.36 -11.92
CA HIS A 116 -7.60 1.21 -12.49
C HIS A 116 -7.16 1.01 -13.94
N ASN A 117 -6.68 -0.17 -14.26
CA ASN A 117 -6.10 -0.54 -15.57
C ASN A 117 -4.81 0.20 -15.96
N LYS A 118 -4.22 1.00 -15.08
CA LYS A 118 -2.95 1.67 -15.37
C LYS A 118 -1.77 0.80 -14.94
N LYS A 119 -0.93 0.41 -15.89
CA LYS A 119 0.39 -0.14 -15.59
C LYS A 119 1.31 1.01 -15.15
N ILE A 120 1.94 0.90 -13.99
CA ILE A 120 2.97 1.84 -13.55
C ILE A 120 4.34 1.22 -13.74
N LYS A 121 5.34 2.06 -14.02
CA LYS A 121 6.73 1.63 -14.10
C LYS A 121 7.30 1.52 -12.69
N LYS A 122 8.09 0.48 -12.45
CA LYS A 122 8.91 0.36 -11.24
C LYS A 122 9.86 1.55 -11.14
N ILE A 123 10.03 2.09 -9.95
CA ILE A 123 11.01 3.15 -9.72
C ILE A 123 12.26 2.57 -9.07
N LYS A 124 13.41 3.17 -9.39
CA LYS A 124 14.74 2.76 -8.89
C LYS A 124 15.30 3.76 -7.88
N ASP A 125 14.51 4.76 -7.52
CA ASP A 125 14.92 5.86 -6.64
C ASP A 125 15.31 5.39 -5.22
N PHE A 126 14.83 4.21 -4.81
CA PHE A 126 15.20 3.59 -3.52
C PHE A 126 16.43 2.67 -3.61
N GLY A 127 17.19 2.77 -4.71
CA GLY A 127 18.42 2.00 -4.92
C GLY A 127 18.21 0.70 -5.70
N ASN A 128 19.30 -0.03 -5.84
CA ASN A 128 19.38 -1.27 -6.63
C ASN A 128 19.80 -2.50 -5.80
N GLY A 129 19.80 -2.39 -4.47
CA GLY A 129 20.22 -3.46 -3.57
C GLY A 129 21.74 -3.52 -3.31
N ASP A 130 22.54 -2.59 -3.86
CA ASP A 130 24.01 -2.60 -3.76
C ASP A 130 24.56 -1.77 -2.58
N VAL A 131 23.71 -1.37 -1.64
CA VAL A 131 24.09 -0.50 -0.52
C VAL A 131 25.13 -1.17 0.38
N THR A 132 24.98 -2.44 0.66
CA THR A 132 25.89 -3.21 1.52
C THR A 132 27.31 -3.22 0.95
N ASN A 133 27.46 -3.46 -0.35
CA ASN A 133 28.78 -3.43 -1.03
C ASN A 133 29.41 -2.03 -0.99
N LYS A 134 28.62 -0.99 -1.15
CA LYS A 134 29.10 0.40 -1.05
C LYS A 134 29.59 0.73 0.36
N ILE A 135 28.82 0.37 1.38
CA ILE A 135 29.20 0.55 2.79
C ILE A 135 30.50 -0.21 3.07
N TYR A 136 30.59 -1.49 2.67
CA TYR A 136 31.76 -2.31 2.86
C TYR A 136 33.01 -1.67 2.23
N LYS A 137 32.93 -1.20 0.97
CA LYS A 137 34.04 -0.50 0.29
C LYS A 137 34.47 0.75 1.03
N ILE A 138 33.55 1.58 1.49
CA ILE A 138 33.87 2.78 2.28
C ILE A 138 34.58 2.41 3.57
N MET A 139 34.05 1.45 4.33
CA MET A 139 34.63 1.03 5.60
C MET A 139 36.05 0.45 5.43
N THR A 140 36.32 -0.27 4.36
CA THR A 140 37.61 -0.86 4.08
C THR A 140 38.64 0.15 3.51
N SER A 141 38.16 1.24 2.90
CA SER A 141 39.02 2.31 2.41
C SER A 141 39.45 3.32 3.48
N LEU A 142 38.85 3.25 4.66
CA LEU A 142 39.21 4.13 5.81
C LEU A 142 40.33 3.55 6.70
N LYS A 143 40.94 2.43 6.28
CA LYS A 143 42.18 1.89 6.88
C LYS A 143 43.39 2.40 6.14
#